data_bca48a2fcfa096694260948057b08c42
#
_entry.id   bca48a2fcfa096694260948057b08c42
#
_cell.length_a   1.000
_cell.length_b   1.000
_cell.length_c   1.000
_cell.angle_alpha   90.00
_cell.angle_beta   90.00
_cell.angle_gamma   90.00
#
_symmetry.space_group_name_H-M   'P 1'
#
loop_
_entity.id
_entity.type
_entity.pdbx_description
1 polymer ?
#
loop_
_entity_poly.entity_id
_entity_poly.type
_entity_poly.pdbx_seq_one_letter_code
_entity_poly.pdbx_strand_id
1 'polypeptide(L)'
;RLGGQTARGVTEDSITIVYWRWQENDFILNYITGPIANDDTNADAEASLRGLLEYYETYYETYGRKVNLIFYEGSGNVADPISARADAVKIAEEYDPFMVWNGPNLTNAFEDELVSRGIACLACGPSQQIDFYRENAPLSWTFSMSGEQNTLMGVEYVTKQLAGRTAEYAGDESYHNRERVFGRLYIESGEASVK
;
A
#
# COMPACT_ATOMS: atom_id res chain seq x y z
N ARG A 1 15.29 19.76 -22.64
CA ARG A 1 15.09 18.28 -22.68
C ARG A 1 16.33 17.62 -22.13
N LEU A 2 16.20 16.94 -21.04
CA LEU A 2 17.22 16.03 -20.52
C LEU A 2 16.85 14.65 -21.08
N GLY A 3 17.45 14.29 -22.22
CA GLY A 3 16.96 13.35 -23.17
C GLY A 3 16.99 11.88 -22.85
N GLY A 4 16.21 11.13 -23.59
CA GLY A 4 16.32 9.71 -23.83
C GLY A 4 15.82 8.81 -22.72
N GLN A 5 16.14 7.54 -22.85
CA GLN A 5 15.84 6.51 -21.86
C GLN A 5 16.82 6.65 -20.69
N THR A 6 16.34 7.21 -19.58
CA THR A 6 17.16 7.48 -18.39
C THR A 6 17.01 6.42 -17.30
N ALA A 7 15.97 5.60 -17.38
CA ALA A 7 15.69 4.51 -16.46
C ALA A 7 14.77 3.48 -17.14
N ARG A 8 14.58 2.36 -16.49
CA ARG A 8 13.56 1.37 -16.87
C ARG A 8 12.19 2.05 -16.98
N GLY A 9 11.39 1.68 -17.96
CA GLY A 9 10.03 2.24 -18.16
C GLY A 9 9.97 3.73 -18.50
N VAL A 10 11.13 4.36 -18.77
CA VAL A 10 11.23 5.77 -19.15
C VAL A 10 11.76 5.90 -20.57
N THR A 11 11.01 6.58 -21.41
CA THR A 11 11.41 6.92 -22.78
C THR A 11 11.66 8.43 -22.92
N GLU A 12 11.92 8.89 -24.12
CA GLU A 12 12.00 10.32 -24.40
C GLU A 12 10.68 11.05 -24.13
N ASP A 13 9.55 10.37 -24.36
CA ASP A 13 8.20 10.96 -24.36
C ASP A 13 7.30 10.44 -23.24
N SER A 14 7.66 9.38 -22.54
CA SER A 14 6.77 8.73 -21.56
C SER A 14 7.48 8.17 -20.34
N ILE A 15 6.70 8.02 -19.26
CA ILE A 15 7.04 7.26 -18.05
C ILE A 15 5.92 6.25 -17.84
N THR A 16 6.22 4.95 -17.85
CA THR A 16 5.24 3.89 -17.66
C THR A 16 5.08 3.58 -16.18
N ILE A 17 3.88 3.69 -15.67
CA ILE A 17 3.48 3.33 -14.30
C ILE A 17 2.34 2.33 -14.40
N VAL A 18 2.45 1.21 -13.68
CA VAL A 18 1.36 0.25 -13.56
C VAL A 18 0.69 0.43 -12.21
N TYR A 19 -0.61 0.66 -12.23
CA TYR A 19 -1.45 0.67 -11.04
C TYR A 19 -2.11 -0.70 -10.90
N TRP A 20 -1.71 -1.46 -9.89
CA TRP A 20 -2.35 -2.72 -9.56
C TRP A 20 -3.66 -2.46 -8.82
N ARG A 21 -4.73 -3.11 -9.22
CA ARG A 21 -6.03 -3.05 -8.53
C ARG A 21 -6.54 -4.44 -8.23
N TRP A 22 -7.29 -4.56 -7.15
CA TRP A 22 -7.99 -5.80 -6.81
C TRP A 22 -9.21 -6.03 -7.71
N GLN A 23 -9.69 -7.27 -7.72
CA GLN A 23 -10.97 -7.61 -8.35
C GLN A 23 -12.13 -7.05 -7.52
N GLU A 24 -13.17 -6.53 -8.17
CA GLU A 24 -14.35 -6.01 -7.46
C GLU A 24 -15.04 -7.07 -6.59
N ASN A 25 -14.91 -8.34 -6.95
CA ASN A 25 -15.47 -9.48 -6.24
C ASN A 25 -14.47 -10.16 -5.29
N ASP A 26 -13.36 -9.51 -4.92
CA ASP A 26 -12.43 -10.04 -3.92
C ASP A 26 -13.17 -10.22 -2.58
N PHE A 27 -13.38 -11.48 -2.19
CA PHE A 27 -14.20 -11.80 -1.02
C PHE A 27 -13.53 -11.40 0.30
N ILE A 28 -12.20 -11.41 0.37
CA ILE A 28 -11.45 -11.00 1.57
C ILE A 28 -11.58 -9.49 1.75
N LEU A 29 -11.35 -8.74 0.68
CA LEU A 29 -11.48 -7.30 0.71
C LEU A 29 -12.91 -6.87 1.01
N ASN A 30 -13.90 -7.46 0.35
CA ASN A 30 -15.31 -7.17 0.58
C ASN A 30 -15.75 -7.50 2.02
N TYR A 31 -15.20 -8.54 2.63
CA TYR A 31 -15.44 -8.84 4.04
C TYR A 31 -14.85 -7.78 4.97
N ILE A 32 -13.61 -7.35 4.70
CA ILE A 32 -12.92 -6.34 5.53
C ILE A 32 -13.56 -4.96 5.37
N THR A 33 -13.93 -4.58 4.16
CA THR A 33 -14.50 -3.26 3.85
C THR A 33 -16.02 -3.20 3.99
N GLY A 34 -16.69 -4.33 4.15
CA GLY A 34 -18.15 -4.41 4.21
C GLY A 34 -18.86 -3.45 5.18
N PRO A 35 -18.26 -3.09 6.34
CA PRO A 35 -18.83 -2.07 7.21
C PRO A 35 -18.70 -0.63 6.68
N ILE A 36 -17.89 -0.41 5.63
CA ILE A 36 -17.65 0.89 5.02
C ILE A 36 -18.57 0.99 3.82
N ALA A 37 -19.54 1.92 3.87
CA ALA A 37 -20.36 2.20 2.70
C ALA A 37 -19.48 2.87 1.62
N ASN A 38 -19.23 2.15 0.54
CA ASN A 38 -18.51 2.65 -0.62
C ASN A 38 -19.22 2.11 -1.86
N ASP A 39 -19.76 3.03 -2.66
CA ASP A 39 -20.50 2.70 -3.88
C ASP A 39 -19.60 2.79 -5.13
N ASP A 40 -18.32 3.20 -4.97
CA ASP A 40 -17.40 3.37 -6.09
C ASP A 40 -16.97 2.01 -6.67
N THR A 41 -17.02 1.93 -7.98
CA THR A 41 -16.50 0.80 -8.75
C THR A 41 -15.02 0.99 -9.11
N ASN A 42 -14.37 -0.06 -9.59
CA ASN A 42 -13.02 0.05 -10.15
C ASN A 42 -12.96 1.05 -11.31
N ALA A 43 -14.04 1.21 -12.08
CA ALA A 43 -14.12 2.19 -13.16
C ALA A 43 -14.16 3.63 -12.63
N ASP A 44 -14.87 3.87 -11.53
CA ASP A 44 -14.93 5.20 -10.89
C ASP A 44 -13.56 5.57 -10.28
N ALA A 45 -12.89 4.63 -9.64
CA ALA A 45 -11.53 4.81 -9.14
C ALA A 45 -10.53 5.11 -10.27
N GLU A 46 -10.61 4.40 -11.39
CA GLU A 46 -9.79 4.66 -12.58
C GLU A 46 -10.05 6.06 -13.14
N ALA A 47 -11.30 6.46 -13.31
CA ALA A 47 -11.66 7.78 -13.80
C ALA A 47 -11.11 8.89 -12.89
N SER A 48 -11.20 8.71 -11.58
CA SER A 48 -10.66 9.63 -10.58
C SER A 48 -9.13 9.75 -10.66
N LEU A 49 -8.41 8.63 -10.79
CA LEU A 49 -6.96 8.63 -10.92
C LEU A 49 -6.49 9.27 -12.23
N ARG A 50 -7.21 9.06 -13.35
CA ARG A 50 -6.91 9.72 -14.62
C ARG A 50 -7.14 11.24 -14.54
N GLY A 51 -8.23 11.66 -13.90
CA GLY A 51 -8.50 13.09 -13.67
C GLY A 51 -7.44 13.75 -12.78
N LEU A 52 -6.99 13.08 -11.74
CA LEU A 52 -5.88 13.55 -10.90
C LEU A 52 -4.57 13.65 -11.70
N LEU A 53 -4.29 12.68 -12.56
CA LEU A 53 -3.09 12.71 -13.40
C LEU A 53 -3.12 13.91 -14.35
N GLU A 54 -4.25 14.18 -15.02
CA GLU A 54 -4.43 15.36 -15.87
C GLU A 54 -4.22 16.67 -15.09
N TYR A 55 -4.75 16.73 -13.86
CA TYR A 55 -4.53 17.85 -12.96
C TYR A 55 -3.04 18.04 -12.66
N TYR A 56 -2.32 16.98 -12.29
CA TYR A 56 -0.89 17.06 -11.99
C TYR A 56 -0.06 17.40 -13.24
N GLU A 57 -0.36 16.87 -14.40
CA GLU A 57 0.32 17.21 -15.66
C GLU A 57 0.15 18.69 -16.05
N THR A 58 -0.91 19.35 -15.55
CA THR A 58 -1.13 20.79 -15.77
C THR A 58 -0.23 21.67 -14.91
N TYR A 59 0.08 21.24 -13.69
CA TYR A 59 0.78 22.08 -12.70
C TYR A 59 2.23 21.64 -12.43
N TYR A 60 2.60 20.43 -12.79
CA TYR A 60 3.93 19.87 -12.54
C TYR A 60 4.60 19.49 -13.85
N GLU A 61 5.88 19.81 -13.93
CA GLU A 61 6.68 19.48 -15.09
C GLU A 61 7.22 18.06 -15.01
N THR A 62 6.96 17.26 -16.05
CA THR A 62 7.50 15.92 -16.24
C THR A 62 8.62 15.88 -17.28
N TYR A 63 9.28 17.04 -17.47
CA TYR A 63 10.42 17.21 -18.39
C TYR A 63 10.11 16.80 -19.84
N GLY A 64 8.87 17.07 -20.27
CA GLY A 64 8.39 16.78 -21.62
C GLY A 64 7.89 15.36 -21.83
N ARG A 65 7.79 14.56 -20.77
CA ARG A 65 7.22 13.20 -20.80
C ARG A 65 5.77 13.21 -20.34
N LYS A 66 5.01 12.25 -20.83
CA LYS A 66 3.68 11.95 -20.30
C LYS A 66 3.70 10.69 -19.44
N VAL A 67 2.87 10.65 -18.41
CA VAL A 67 2.70 9.44 -17.62
C VAL A 67 1.76 8.49 -18.37
N ASN A 68 2.27 7.32 -18.73
CA ASN A 68 1.48 6.21 -19.24
C ASN A 68 1.00 5.36 -18.06
N LEU A 69 -0.20 5.67 -17.54
CA LEU A 69 -0.80 4.96 -16.41
C LEU A 69 -1.62 3.75 -16.91
N ILE A 70 -1.14 2.56 -16.60
CA ILE A 70 -1.75 1.27 -16.96
C ILE A 70 -2.44 0.71 -15.73
N PHE A 71 -3.70 0.34 -15.85
CA PHE A 71 -4.44 -0.35 -14.80
C PHE A 71 -4.36 -1.87 -15.01
N TYR A 72 -3.82 -2.55 -14.01
CA TYR A 72 -3.69 -4.00 -14.01
C TYR A 72 -4.60 -4.59 -12.92
N GLU A 73 -5.52 -5.46 -13.31
CA GLU A 73 -6.38 -6.17 -12.37
C GLU A 73 -5.71 -7.45 -11.90
N GLY A 74 -5.57 -7.60 -10.57
CA GLY A 74 -4.96 -8.77 -9.97
C GLY A 74 -5.66 -10.08 -10.33
N SER A 75 -4.91 -11.15 -10.52
CA SER A 75 -5.44 -12.45 -10.92
C SER A 75 -6.00 -13.27 -9.76
N GLY A 76 -5.67 -12.91 -8.51
CA GLY A 76 -6.12 -13.58 -7.30
C GLY A 76 -6.62 -12.60 -6.24
N ASN A 77 -6.96 -13.13 -5.07
CA ASN A 77 -7.36 -12.29 -3.94
C ASN A 77 -6.14 -11.62 -3.28
N VAL A 78 -6.40 -10.59 -2.47
CA VAL A 78 -5.37 -9.75 -1.84
C VAL A 78 -4.44 -10.47 -0.84
N ALA A 79 -4.73 -11.72 -0.49
CA ALA A 79 -3.94 -12.54 0.43
C ALA A 79 -3.23 -13.73 -0.25
N ASP A 80 -3.45 -13.96 -1.55
CA ASP A 80 -2.86 -15.11 -2.25
C ASP A 80 -1.44 -14.81 -2.74
N PRO A 81 -0.39 -15.41 -2.12
CA PRO A 81 0.98 -15.13 -2.50
C PRO A 81 1.37 -15.72 -3.86
N ILE A 82 0.65 -16.72 -4.34
CA ILE A 82 0.98 -17.39 -5.62
C ILE A 82 0.55 -16.49 -6.78
N SER A 83 -0.71 -16.05 -6.78
CA SER A 83 -1.20 -15.13 -7.81
C SER A 83 -0.51 -13.77 -7.73
N ALA A 84 -0.25 -13.27 -6.51
CA ALA A 84 0.48 -12.03 -6.31
C ALA A 84 1.88 -12.06 -6.98
N ARG A 85 2.64 -13.14 -6.78
CA ARG A 85 3.94 -13.31 -7.45
C ARG A 85 3.81 -13.46 -8.96
N ALA A 86 2.82 -14.21 -9.44
CA ALA A 86 2.58 -14.38 -10.87
C ALA A 86 2.21 -13.05 -11.54
N ASP A 87 1.40 -12.21 -10.89
CA ASP A 87 1.05 -10.88 -11.36
C ASP A 87 2.30 -9.97 -11.45
N ALA A 88 3.17 -10.00 -10.44
CA ALA A 88 4.41 -9.23 -10.43
C ALA A 88 5.33 -9.63 -11.61
N VAL A 89 5.47 -10.93 -11.86
CA VAL A 89 6.22 -11.47 -13.01
C VAL A 89 5.63 -10.96 -14.32
N LYS A 90 4.33 -11.09 -14.49
CA LYS A 90 3.62 -10.69 -15.70
C LYS A 90 3.74 -9.17 -15.93
N ILE A 91 3.56 -8.37 -14.90
CA ILE A 91 3.72 -6.91 -14.98
C ILE A 91 5.14 -6.56 -15.44
N ALA A 92 6.16 -7.21 -14.87
CA ALA A 92 7.55 -6.97 -15.21
C ALA A 92 7.87 -7.31 -16.68
N GLU A 93 7.32 -8.41 -17.19
CA GLU A 93 7.62 -8.93 -18.53
C GLU A 93 6.80 -8.24 -19.62
N GLU A 94 5.56 -7.88 -19.33
CA GLU A 94 4.63 -7.34 -20.33
C GLU A 94 4.73 -5.82 -20.46
N TYR A 95 4.94 -5.09 -19.34
CA TYR A 95 4.90 -3.62 -19.34
C TYR A 95 6.25 -2.95 -19.10
N ASP A 96 7.22 -3.67 -18.56
CA ASP A 96 8.57 -3.15 -18.22
C ASP A 96 8.50 -1.76 -17.54
N PRO A 97 7.73 -1.59 -16.44
CA PRO A 97 7.38 -0.30 -15.90
C PRO A 97 8.54 0.36 -15.17
N PHE A 98 8.52 1.70 -15.10
CA PHE A 98 9.36 2.47 -14.18
C PHE A 98 9.00 2.16 -12.72
N MET A 99 7.70 2.10 -12.45
CA MET A 99 7.18 1.88 -11.10
C MET A 99 5.84 1.13 -11.16
N VAL A 100 5.61 0.31 -10.14
CA VAL A 100 4.28 -0.21 -9.82
C VAL A 100 3.74 0.56 -8.62
N TRP A 101 2.50 0.93 -8.69
CA TRP A 101 1.77 1.59 -7.62
C TRP A 101 0.61 0.71 -7.15
N ASN A 102 0.49 0.54 -5.84
CA ASN A 102 -0.45 -0.34 -5.17
C ASN A 102 -0.20 -1.84 -5.42
N GLY A 103 -0.76 -2.68 -4.58
CA GLY A 103 -0.60 -4.13 -4.65
C GLY A 103 -1.49 -4.86 -3.66
N PRO A 104 -1.41 -6.20 -3.60
CA PRO A 104 -2.15 -7.01 -2.64
C PRO A 104 -1.63 -6.75 -1.22
N ASN A 105 -2.47 -6.15 -0.36
CA ASN A 105 -2.06 -5.63 0.93
C ASN A 105 -1.93 -6.68 2.05
N LEU A 106 -2.19 -7.96 1.79
CA LEU A 106 -2.12 -9.05 2.77
C LEU A 106 -1.03 -10.08 2.48
N THR A 107 -0.16 -9.80 1.51
CA THR A 107 1.02 -10.64 1.19
C THR A 107 2.19 -9.79 0.71
N ASN A 108 3.40 -10.18 1.06
CA ASN A 108 4.64 -9.52 0.62
C ASN A 108 5.10 -10.02 -0.77
N ALA A 109 4.57 -11.15 -1.24
CA ALA A 109 5.09 -11.86 -2.40
C ALA A 109 5.12 -11.02 -3.69
N PHE A 110 4.22 -10.05 -3.83
CA PHE A 110 4.16 -9.14 -4.97
C PHE A 110 5.30 -8.13 -4.94
N GLU A 111 5.48 -7.46 -3.81
CA GLU A 111 6.53 -6.45 -3.62
C GLU A 111 7.92 -7.08 -3.69
N ASP A 112 8.12 -8.22 -3.01
CA ASP A 112 9.39 -8.96 -3.03
C ASP A 112 9.79 -9.33 -4.46
N GLU A 113 8.86 -9.81 -5.27
CA GLU A 113 9.14 -10.18 -6.67
C GLU A 113 9.46 -8.95 -7.53
N LEU A 114 8.71 -7.84 -7.40
CA LEU A 114 8.99 -6.61 -8.16
C LEU A 114 10.35 -6.03 -7.81
N VAL A 115 10.66 -5.93 -6.52
CA VAL A 115 11.94 -5.40 -6.03
C VAL A 115 13.11 -6.28 -6.49
N SER A 116 12.97 -7.61 -6.42
CA SER A 116 14.00 -8.54 -6.91
C SER A 116 14.31 -8.38 -8.40
N ARG A 117 13.35 -7.86 -9.17
CA ARG A 117 13.48 -7.54 -10.59
C ARG A 117 13.94 -6.10 -10.88
N GLY A 118 14.23 -5.33 -9.83
CA GLY A 118 14.67 -3.95 -9.95
C GLY A 118 13.56 -2.96 -10.35
N ILE A 119 12.31 -3.27 -10.05
CA ILE A 119 11.16 -2.40 -10.31
C ILE A 119 10.82 -1.63 -9.05
N ALA A 120 10.71 -0.31 -9.17
CA ALA A 120 10.28 0.52 -8.06
C ALA A 120 8.82 0.24 -7.69
N CYS A 121 8.54 0.22 -6.39
CA CYS A 121 7.27 -0.17 -5.83
C CYS A 121 6.80 0.88 -4.82
N LEU A 122 5.62 1.42 -5.00
CA LEU A 122 4.98 2.35 -4.08
C LEU A 122 3.74 1.72 -3.47
N ALA A 123 3.80 1.37 -2.18
CA ALA A 123 2.70 0.75 -1.44
C ALA A 123 2.19 -0.57 -2.07
N CYS A 124 3.10 -1.44 -2.52
CA CYS A 124 2.76 -2.67 -3.22
C CYS A 124 2.46 -3.87 -2.31
N GLY A 125 2.57 -3.71 -1.02
CA GLY A 125 2.34 -4.77 -0.04
C GLY A 125 1.91 -4.21 1.31
N PRO A 126 1.81 -5.06 2.33
CA PRO A 126 1.56 -4.63 3.69
C PRO A 126 2.71 -3.78 4.22
N SER A 127 2.44 -2.99 5.25
CA SER A 127 3.46 -2.17 5.89
C SER A 127 4.59 -3.04 6.47
N GLN A 128 5.81 -2.82 6.01
CA GLN A 128 7.00 -3.57 6.37
C GLN A 128 7.76 -2.93 7.54
N GLN A 129 8.75 -3.64 8.06
CA GLN A 129 9.72 -3.12 9.03
C GLN A 129 10.65 -2.10 8.36
N ILE A 130 11.23 -1.18 9.13
CA ILE A 130 12.12 -0.14 8.61
C ILE A 130 13.32 -0.75 7.86
N ASP A 131 13.85 -1.85 8.35
CA ASP A 131 15.01 -2.49 7.72
C ASP A 131 14.69 -3.05 6.34
N PHE A 132 13.47 -3.54 6.10
CA PHE A 132 13.04 -3.92 4.75
C PHE A 132 13.17 -2.76 3.75
N TYR A 133 12.69 -1.57 4.10
CA TYR A 133 12.80 -0.40 3.22
C TYR A 133 14.24 0.07 3.02
N ARG A 134 15.09 -0.07 4.03
CA ARG A 134 16.53 0.27 3.91
C ARG A 134 17.26 -0.69 3.00
N GLU A 135 17.01 -1.99 3.13
CA GLU A 135 17.64 -3.04 2.33
C GLU A 135 17.20 -2.99 0.86
N ASN A 136 15.97 -2.58 0.62
CA ASN A 136 15.38 -2.49 -0.71
C ASN A 136 15.39 -1.07 -1.30
N ALA A 137 16.07 -0.12 -0.66
CA ALA A 137 16.23 1.22 -1.22
C ALA A 137 17.05 1.19 -2.52
N PRO A 138 16.71 1.97 -3.55
CA PRO A 138 15.61 2.95 -3.63
C PRO A 138 14.31 2.37 -4.24
N LEU A 139 14.08 1.08 -4.20
CA LEU A 139 13.00 0.42 -4.95
C LEU A 139 11.68 0.30 -4.19
N SER A 140 11.73 0.14 -2.86
CA SER A 140 10.51 0.00 -2.05
C SER A 140 10.17 1.28 -1.31
N TRP A 141 8.93 1.76 -1.47
CA TRP A 141 8.42 2.98 -0.89
C TRP A 141 7.00 2.79 -0.34
N THR A 142 6.71 3.49 0.75
CA THR A 142 5.35 3.58 1.31
C THR A 142 5.06 5.00 1.75
N PHE A 143 3.78 5.38 1.71
CA PHE A 143 3.28 6.61 2.33
C PHE A 143 2.66 6.36 3.70
N SER A 144 2.61 5.10 4.13
CA SER A 144 2.14 4.70 5.46
C SER A 144 3.31 4.56 6.43
N MET A 145 3.02 4.65 7.72
CA MET A 145 4.02 4.34 8.75
C MET A 145 4.46 2.88 8.65
N SER A 146 5.73 2.63 8.93
CA SER A 146 6.22 1.25 9.11
C SER A 146 5.52 0.57 10.29
N GLY A 147 5.55 -0.77 10.33
CA GLY A 147 4.98 -1.52 11.44
C GLY A 147 5.52 -1.09 12.80
N GLU A 148 6.83 -0.81 12.88
CA GLU A 148 7.50 -0.30 14.09
C GLU A 148 7.02 1.10 14.47
N GLN A 149 6.95 2.02 13.52
CA GLN A 149 6.47 3.38 13.77
C GLN A 149 5.03 3.38 14.28
N ASN A 150 4.18 2.56 13.68
CA ASN A 150 2.77 2.41 14.09
C ASN A 150 2.67 1.84 15.51
N THR A 151 3.47 0.82 15.83
CA THR A 151 3.53 0.23 17.18
C THR A 151 4.03 1.25 18.20
N LEU A 152 5.13 1.95 17.92
CA LEU A 152 5.70 2.95 18.81
C LEU A 152 4.71 4.08 19.08
N MET A 153 4.06 4.60 18.04
CA MET A 153 3.03 5.64 18.18
C MET A 153 1.87 5.16 19.06
N GLY A 154 1.38 3.95 18.85
CA GLY A 154 0.31 3.37 19.66
C GLY A 154 0.70 3.20 21.13
N VAL A 155 1.89 2.66 21.39
CA VAL A 155 2.42 2.49 22.76
C VAL A 155 2.63 3.86 23.43
N GLU A 156 3.18 4.82 22.70
CA GLU A 156 3.39 6.17 23.22
C GLU A 156 2.08 6.85 23.58
N TYR A 157 1.07 6.74 22.72
CA TYR A 157 -0.27 7.28 22.99
C TYR A 157 -0.89 6.62 24.22
N VAL A 158 -0.91 5.31 24.29
CA VAL A 158 -1.46 4.57 25.44
C VAL A 158 -0.74 4.98 26.72
N THR A 159 0.58 4.99 26.71
CA THR A 159 1.41 5.27 27.91
C THR A 159 1.23 6.71 28.39
N LYS A 160 1.25 7.68 27.48
CA LYS A 160 1.22 9.11 27.85
C LYS A 160 -0.20 9.64 28.07
N GLN A 161 -1.19 9.10 27.37
CA GLN A 161 -2.53 9.66 27.36
C GLN A 161 -3.57 8.84 28.13
N LEU A 162 -3.38 7.55 28.27
CA LEU A 162 -4.42 6.66 28.78
C LEU A 162 -4.01 5.90 30.04
N ALA A 163 -2.76 5.48 30.18
CA ALA A 163 -2.31 4.70 31.33
C ALA A 163 -2.37 5.52 32.62
N GLY A 164 -2.83 4.89 33.70
CA GLY A 164 -3.02 5.54 34.99
C GLY A 164 -4.22 6.51 35.05
N ARG A 165 -5.02 6.62 33.98
CA ARG A 165 -6.24 7.45 33.97
C ARG A 165 -7.48 6.58 34.03
N THR A 166 -8.53 7.11 34.65
CA THR A 166 -9.84 6.46 34.71
C THR A 166 -10.53 6.44 33.34
N ALA A 167 -11.45 5.49 33.17
CA ALA A 167 -12.21 5.34 31.93
C ALA A 167 -13.47 6.25 31.90
N GLU A 168 -13.27 7.53 32.17
CA GLU A 168 -14.32 8.54 32.38
C GLU A 168 -15.40 8.59 31.28
N TYR A 169 -15.03 8.26 30.04
CA TYR A 169 -15.95 8.29 28.89
C TYR A 169 -16.36 6.89 28.41
N ALA A 170 -16.23 5.86 29.25
CA ALA A 170 -16.74 4.54 28.90
C ALA A 170 -18.27 4.57 28.79
N GLY A 171 -18.82 3.79 27.85
CA GLY A 171 -20.27 3.74 27.64
C GLY A 171 -21.06 3.19 28.84
N ASP A 172 -20.42 2.44 29.74
CA ASP A 172 -21.00 1.97 30.99
C ASP A 172 -20.40 2.76 32.17
N GLU A 173 -21.25 3.46 32.92
CA GLU A 173 -20.87 4.30 34.05
C GLU A 173 -20.11 3.55 35.16
N SER A 174 -20.30 2.23 35.28
CA SER A 174 -19.60 1.41 36.27
C SER A 174 -18.07 1.39 36.06
N TYR A 175 -17.59 1.78 34.89
CA TYR A 175 -16.19 1.89 34.55
C TYR A 175 -15.59 3.28 34.77
N HIS A 176 -16.38 4.34 34.94
CA HIS A 176 -15.91 5.74 34.94
C HIS A 176 -14.83 6.03 36.00
N ASN A 177 -14.93 5.41 37.17
CA ASN A 177 -13.97 5.59 38.25
C ASN A 177 -12.91 4.48 38.35
N ARG A 178 -12.83 3.62 37.35
CA ARG A 178 -11.87 2.50 37.32
C ARG A 178 -10.68 2.88 36.43
N GLU A 179 -9.50 2.51 36.91
CA GLU A 179 -8.29 2.60 36.10
C GLU A 179 -8.38 1.71 34.87
N ARG A 180 -7.88 2.18 33.75
CA ARG A 180 -7.86 1.42 32.49
C ARG A 180 -6.88 0.26 32.59
N VAL A 181 -7.35 -0.91 32.16
CA VAL A 181 -6.53 -2.11 31.98
C VAL A 181 -6.46 -2.37 30.49
N PHE A 182 -5.23 -2.54 29.99
CA PHE A 182 -4.96 -2.75 28.57
C PHE A 182 -4.62 -4.20 28.29
N GLY A 183 -5.17 -4.73 27.20
CA GLY A 183 -4.79 -6.01 26.63
C GLY A 183 -4.43 -5.82 25.16
N ARG A 184 -3.46 -6.56 24.65
CA ARG A 184 -3.12 -6.60 23.24
C ARG A 184 -3.54 -7.95 22.67
N LEU A 185 -4.40 -7.92 21.66
CA LEU A 185 -4.71 -9.08 20.83
C LEU A 185 -3.97 -8.93 19.51
N TYR A 186 -3.30 -9.97 19.06
CA TYR A 186 -2.65 -10.00 17.75
C TYR A 186 -2.85 -11.36 17.10
N ILE A 187 -2.85 -11.35 15.76
CA ILE A 187 -2.87 -12.57 14.97
C ILE A 187 -1.42 -12.89 14.63
N GLU A 188 -0.96 -14.06 15.02
CA GLU A 188 0.35 -14.56 14.61
C GLU A 188 0.24 -15.06 13.16
N SER A 189 0.68 -14.23 12.21
CA SER A 189 0.87 -14.63 10.82
C SER A 189 2.36 -14.78 10.55
N GLY A 190 2.77 -15.88 9.94
CA GLY A 190 4.19 -16.28 9.82
C GLY A 190 5.12 -15.28 9.14
N GLU A 191 4.59 -14.27 8.43
CA GLU A 191 5.38 -13.30 7.68
C GLU A 191 5.31 -11.86 8.23
N ALA A 192 4.29 -11.53 9.02
CA ALA A 192 4.05 -10.18 9.50
C ALA A 192 4.01 -10.04 11.03
N SER A 193 4.45 -11.05 11.77
CA SER A 193 4.49 -10.96 13.23
C SER A 193 5.57 -9.96 13.65
N VAL A 194 5.14 -8.78 14.05
CA VAL A 194 5.98 -7.84 14.79
C VAL A 194 6.36 -8.50 16.10
N LYS A 195 7.61 -8.92 16.22
CA LYS A 195 8.19 -9.37 17.48
C LYS A 195 8.31 -8.21 18.46
#